data_0cc8bfa2e49888fec1b7f50b5ef52126
#
_entry.id   0cc8bfa2e49888fec1b7f50b5ef52126
#
_cell.length_a   1.000
_cell.length_b   1.000
_cell.length_c   1.000
_cell.angle_alpha   90.00
_cell.angle_beta   90.00
_cell.angle_gamma   90.00
#
_symmetry.space_group_name_H-M   'P 1'
#
loop_
_entity.id
_entity.type
_entity.pdbx_description
1 polymer ?
#
loop_
_entity_poly.entity_id
_entity_poly.type
_entity_poly.pdbx_seq_one_letter_code
_entity_poly.pdbx_strand_id
1 'polypeptide(L)'
;MKISKMKIKVAGLCLLTWAFVSTSCSDYLDKTPDDATSITLEEVFSSEIYTERFLLRAYDYLPCETNYNDNDYWALGAWSGASDEMNITWTYPMAKEMNRGSWNPKMLEGSSSQGTSYAMWWRYYEGIRQCNVFLENIDLCPAAQATKNVWICEARFMRAMLHFFLLRSHGPIPIMDHALKMDDEMTYFPRNTFDQCVDFIVSDCQ
;
A
#
# COMPACT_ATOMS: atom_id res chain seq x y z
N MET A 1 50.35 -50.89 5.62
CA MET A 1 50.78 -49.54 6.03
C MET A 1 50.39 -48.39 5.06
N LYS A 2 50.02 -48.65 3.78
CA LYS A 2 49.58 -47.58 2.81
C LYS A 2 48.13 -47.11 2.99
N ILE A 3 47.19 -47.99 3.43
CA ILE A 3 45.75 -47.70 3.55
C ILE A 3 45.44 -46.72 4.72
N SER A 4 46.21 -46.83 5.82
CA SER A 4 46.04 -45.93 6.97
C SER A 4 46.38 -44.46 6.64
N LYS A 5 47.48 -44.24 5.86
CA LYS A 5 47.89 -42.87 5.46
C LYS A 5 46.92 -42.22 4.46
N MET A 6 46.22 -43.04 3.66
CA MET A 6 45.22 -42.55 2.70
C MET A 6 43.95 -42.11 3.40
N LYS A 7 43.49 -42.86 4.43
CA LYS A 7 42.31 -42.49 5.24
C LYS A 7 42.54 -41.17 6.02
N ILE A 8 43.72 -40.95 6.54
CA ILE A 8 44.08 -39.69 7.24
C ILE A 8 44.14 -38.49 6.28
N LYS A 9 44.60 -38.66 5.05
CA LYS A 9 44.61 -37.60 4.06
C LYS A 9 43.21 -37.24 3.57
N VAL A 10 42.29 -38.23 3.41
CA VAL A 10 40.91 -38.00 3.03
C VAL A 10 40.13 -37.33 4.17
N ALA A 11 40.34 -37.78 5.41
CA ALA A 11 39.71 -37.14 6.59
C ALA A 11 40.18 -35.70 6.79
N GLY A 12 41.45 -35.39 6.54
CA GLY A 12 41.97 -34.04 6.60
C GLY A 12 41.42 -33.14 5.49
N LEU A 13 41.21 -33.66 4.29
CA LEU A 13 40.62 -32.94 3.17
C LEU A 13 39.13 -32.63 3.42
N CYS A 14 38.37 -33.55 3.99
CA CYS A 14 36.99 -33.35 4.38
C CYS A 14 36.82 -32.35 5.52
N LEU A 15 37.73 -32.30 6.48
CA LEU A 15 37.73 -31.28 7.55
C LEU A 15 38.07 -29.90 7.02
N LEU A 16 38.98 -29.76 6.05
CA LEU A 16 39.29 -28.52 5.40
C LEU A 16 38.12 -27.98 4.54
N THR A 17 37.41 -28.86 3.83
CA THR A 17 36.21 -28.45 3.07
C THR A 17 35.06 -28.05 3.99
N TRP A 18 34.92 -28.66 5.16
CA TRP A 18 33.89 -28.29 6.13
C TRP A 18 34.15 -26.93 6.79
N ALA A 19 35.40 -26.57 7.00
CA ALA A 19 35.78 -25.25 7.53
C ALA A 19 35.52 -24.10 6.54
N PHE A 20 35.48 -24.35 5.23
CA PHE A 20 35.13 -23.35 4.21
C PHE A 20 33.62 -23.16 4.02
N VAL A 21 32.79 -24.10 4.43
CA VAL A 21 31.31 -24.01 4.29
C VAL A 21 30.69 -23.22 5.44
N SER A 22 31.40 -23.00 6.54
CA SER A 22 30.90 -22.28 7.71
C SER A 22 31.12 -20.76 7.66
N THR A 23 31.76 -20.21 6.63
CA THR A 23 31.68 -18.77 6.35
C THR A 23 30.40 -18.46 5.59
N SER A 24 29.27 -18.73 6.23
CA SER A 24 27.96 -18.31 5.76
C SER A 24 27.89 -16.79 5.82
N CYS A 25 27.42 -16.21 4.73
CA CYS A 25 27.25 -14.77 4.52
C CYS A 25 26.34 -14.13 5.57
N SER A 26 26.83 -13.88 6.78
CA SER A 26 26.14 -13.05 7.77
C SER A 26 26.01 -11.62 7.25
N ASP A 27 27.05 -11.09 6.59
CA ASP A 27 27.06 -9.74 6.04
C ASP A 27 26.06 -9.48 4.91
N TYR A 28 25.50 -10.54 4.28
CA TYR A 28 24.52 -10.34 3.21
C TYR A 28 23.13 -10.00 3.73
N LEU A 29 22.80 -10.43 4.94
CA LEU A 29 21.51 -10.17 5.58
C LEU A 29 21.55 -8.96 6.52
N ASP A 30 22.72 -8.62 7.04
CA ASP A 30 22.95 -7.43 7.88
C ASP A 30 23.28 -6.20 7.02
N LYS A 31 22.50 -5.97 5.96
CA LYS A 31 22.59 -4.69 5.26
C LYS A 31 22.01 -3.62 6.15
N THR A 32 22.88 -2.74 6.61
CA THR A 32 22.44 -1.48 7.23
C THR A 32 21.63 -0.68 6.20
N PRO A 33 20.72 0.18 6.61
CA PRO A 33 19.99 1.08 5.70
C PRO A 33 20.91 1.87 4.76
N ASP A 34 22.15 2.14 5.16
CA ASP A 34 23.18 2.84 4.35
C ASP A 34 23.69 2.02 3.15
N ASP A 35 23.63 0.70 3.20
CA ASP A 35 24.01 -0.20 2.10
C ASP A 35 22.84 -0.50 1.15
N ALA A 36 21.62 -0.08 1.50
CA ALA A 36 20.46 -0.24 0.66
C ALA A 36 20.48 0.86 -0.41
N THR A 37 20.39 0.48 -1.66
CA THR A 37 20.16 1.39 -2.81
C THR A 37 18.76 2.04 -2.76
N SER A 38 18.04 1.91 -1.66
CA SER A 38 16.71 2.47 -1.42
C SER A 38 16.82 3.79 -0.66
N ILE A 39 16.24 4.83 -1.23
CA ILE A 39 16.11 6.14 -0.59
C ILE A 39 15.29 5.98 0.70
N THR A 40 15.81 6.48 1.82
CA THR A 40 15.12 6.46 3.12
C THR A 40 14.00 7.51 3.15
N LEU A 41 13.04 7.35 4.06
CA LEU A 41 11.99 8.36 4.25
C LEU A 41 12.58 9.72 4.64
N GLU A 42 13.62 9.72 5.46
CA GLU A 42 14.32 10.95 5.86
C GLU A 42 14.95 11.67 4.67
N GLU A 43 15.58 10.93 3.75
CA GLU A 43 16.11 11.49 2.51
C GLU A 43 15.00 12.03 1.60
N VAL A 44 13.86 11.35 1.50
CA VAL A 44 12.70 11.82 0.73
C VAL A 44 12.21 13.15 1.27
N PHE A 45 11.99 13.27 2.58
CA PHE A 45 11.46 14.47 3.19
C PHE A 45 12.52 15.56 3.44
N SER A 46 13.81 15.30 3.26
CA SER A 46 14.85 16.32 3.22
C SER A 46 14.92 17.11 1.90
N SER A 47 14.19 16.66 0.87
CA SER A 47 14.15 17.28 -0.45
C SER A 47 12.74 17.73 -0.82
N GLU A 48 12.57 19.01 -1.18
CA GLU A 48 11.29 19.57 -1.62
C GLU A 48 10.71 18.78 -2.81
N ILE A 49 11.53 18.46 -3.81
CA ILE A 49 11.11 17.74 -5.01
C ILE A 49 10.63 16.31 -4.68
N TYR A 50 11.34 15.62 -3.81
CA TYR A 50 10.96 14.25 -3.45
C TYR A 50 9.74 14.23 -2.53
N THR A 51 9.60 15.21 -1.64
CA THR A 51 8.40 15.39 -0.81
C THR A 51 7.16 15.62 -1.66
N GLU A 52 7.24 16.50 -2.65
CA GLU A 52 6.15 16.73 -3.59
C GLU A 52 5.79 15.46 -4.37
N ARG A 53 6.78 14.74 -4.90
CA ARG A 53 6.54 13.46 -5.60
C ARG A 53 5.91 12.41 -4.70
N PHE A 54 6.29 12.39 -3.41
CA PHE A 54 5.69 11.50 -2.43
C PHE A 54 4.21 11.81 -2.22
N LEU A 55 3.83 13.10 -2.17
CA LEU A 55 2.44 13.53 -2.11
C LEU A 55 1.68 13.14 -3.39
N LEU A 56 2.26 13.41 -4.56
CA LEU A 56 1.64 13.12 -5.85
C LEU A 56 1.31 11.63 -6.02
N ARG A 57 2.06 10.74 -5.39
CA ARG A 57 1.74 9.31 -5.38
C ARG A 57 0.39 9.00 -4.74
N ALA A 58 -0.11 9.83 -3.82
CA ALA A 58 -1.43 9.63 -3.22
C ALA A 58 -2.56 9.69 -4.26
N TYR A 59 -2.36 10.41 -5.36
CA TYR A 59 -3.33 10.50 -6.47
C TYR A 59 -3.48 9.18 -7.24
N ASP A 60 -2.47 8.30 -7.24
CA ASP A 60 -2.54 7.00 -7.90
C ASP A 60 -3.59 6.08 -7.26
N TYR A 61 -3.98 6.37 -6.01
CA TYR A 61 -4.99 5.60 -5.29
C TYR A 61 -6.42 6.07 -5.56
N LEU A 62 -6.60 7.19 -6.24
CA LEU A 62 -7.94 7.66 -6.61
C LEU A 62 -8.55 6.74 -7.69
N PRO A 63 -9.87 6.50 -7.63
CA PRO A 63 -10.54 5.76 -8.67
C PRO A 63 -10.50 6.54 -9.99
N CYS A 64 -10.05 5.89 -11.05
CA CYS A 64 -10.08 6.43 -12.39
C CYS A 64 -11.06 5.60 -13.24
N GLU A 65 -12.23 6.14 -13.54
CA GLU A 65 -13.25 5.42 -14.31
C GLU A 65 -12.90 5.22 -15.79
N THR A 66 -11.84 5.90 -16.26
CA THR A 66 -11.47 5.92 -17.69
C THR A 66 -10.15 5.22 -18.01
N ASN A 67 -9.40 4.75 -17.02
CA ASN A 67 -8.09 4.13 -17.26
C ASN A 67 -8.22 2.67 -17.67
N TYR A 68 -8.06 2.41 -18.96
CA TYR A 68 -8.12 1.08 -19.55
C TYR A 68 -6.83 0.26 -19.34
N ASN A 69 -5.71 0.90 -19.02
CA ASN A 69 -4.38 0.27 -19.04
C ASN A 69 -3.97 -0.38 -17.72
N ASP A 70 -4.61 -0.01 -16.63
CA ASP A 70 -4.38 -0.69 -15.37
C ASP A 70 -5.32 -1.88 -15.28
N ASN A 71 -4.80 -3.00 -14.80
CA ASN A 71 -5.59 -4.20 -14.46
C ASN A 71 -6.69 -3.93 -13.40
N ASP A 72 -6.97 -2.68 -13.13
CA ASP A 72 -8.06 -2.17 -12.32
C ASP A 72 -9.35 -2.16 -13.14
N TYR A 73 -10.10 -3.22 -13.07
CA TYR A 73 -11.43 -3.36 -13.68
C TYR A 73 -12.47 -2.32 -13.20
N TRP A 74 -12.09 -1.46 -12.26
CA TRP A 74 -12.82 -0.26 -11.85
C TRP A 74 -12.89 0.79 -12.95
N ALA A 75 -11.86 0.85 -13.76
CA ALA A 75 -11.68 1.82 -14.82
C ALA A 75 -12.68 1.68 -15.96
N LEU A 76 -13.54 0.69 -15.93
CA LEU A 76 -14.52 0.44 -16.97
C LEU A 76 -15.92 1.02 -16.63
N GLY A 77 -15.96 2.14 -15.94
CA GLY A 77 -17.20 2.83 -15.63
C GLY A 77 -18.11 2.02 -14.71
N ALA A 78 -17.57 1.53 -13.59
CA ALA A 78 -18.29 0.65 -12.69
C ALA A 78 -19.61 1.23 -12.20
N TRP A 79 -19.66 2.51 -11.92
CA TRP A 79 -20.88 3.18 -11.46
C TRP A 79 -21.84 3.50 -12.60
N SER A 80 -21.33 4.04 -13.71
CA SER A 80 -22.12 4.31 -14.92
C SER A 80 -22.66 3.02 -15.52
N GLY A 81 -21.86 1.95 -15.50
CA GLY A 81 -22.26 0.63 -15.99
C GLY A 81 -23.22 -0.13 -15.06
N ALA A 82 -23.32 0.28 -13.77
CA ALA A 82 -24.30 -0.23 -12.83
C ALA A 82 -25.64 0.54 -12.88
N SER A 83 -25.66 1.67 -13.60
CA SER A 83 -26.85 2.51 -13.84
C SER A 83 -27.41 2.26 -15.25
N ASP A 84 -28.38 3.06 -15.63
CA ASP A 84 -28.95 3.10 -16.99
C ASP A 84 -28.16 3.94 -18.00
N GLU A 85 -27.09 4.61 -17.53
CA GLU A 85 -26.28 5.49 -18.37
C GLU A 85 -25.40 4.72 -19.36
N MET A 86 -24.95 3.52 -19.02
CA MET A 86 -24.05 2.73 -19.84
C MET A 86 -24.33 1.23 -19.78
N ASN A 87 -24.26 0.58 -20.94
CA ASN A 87 -24.28 -0.89 -21.02
C ASN A 87 -22.90 -1.43 -21.38
N ILE A 88 -22.32 -2.22 -20.47
CA ILE A 88 -21.00 -2.81 -20.64
C ILE A 88 -21.14 -4.19 -21.29
N THR A 89 -20.50 -4.34 -22.45
CA THR A 89 -20.53 -5.61 -23.22
C THR A 89 -19.53 -6.65 -22.69
N TRP A 90 -18.52 -6.24 -21.96
CA TRP A 90 -17.49 -7.12 -21.38
C TRP A 90 -18.03 -7.99 -20.25
N THR A 91 -17.48 -9.20 -20.13
CA THR A 91 -17.98 -10.21 -19.20
C THR A 91 -17.54 -10.02 -17.74
N TYR A 92 -16.49 -9.25 -17.50
CA TYR A 92 -15.80 -9.18 -16.21
C TYR A 92 -16.04 -7.92 -15.35
N PRO A 93 -16.63 -6.82 -15.84
CA PRO A 93 -16.72 -5.63 -15.03
C PRO A 93 -17.70 -5.79 -13.86
N MET A 94 -17.34 -5.17 -12.72
CA MET A 94 -18.11 -5.15 -11.49
C MET A 94 -19.57 -4.71 -11.72
N ALA A 95 -19.79 -3.72 -12.56
CA ALA A 95 -21.10 -3.24 -12.95
C ALA A 95 -22.04 -4.36 -13.44
N LYS A 96 -21.48 -5.34 -14.16
CA LYS A 96 -22.26 -6.47 -14.68
C LYS A 96 -22.71 -7.42 -13.57
N GLU A 97 -21.91 -7.60 -12.53
CA GLU A 97 -22.26 -8.39 -11.36
C GLU A 97 -23.33 -7.67 -10.53
N MET A 98 -23.24 -6.33 -10.42
CA MET A 98 -24.30 -5.52 -9.81
C MET A 98 -25.61 -5.67 -10.57
N ASN A 99 -25.59 -5.54 -11.89
CA ASN A 99 -26.79 -5.63 -12.76
C ASN A 99 -27.41 -7.04 -12.75
N ARG A 100 -26.62 -8.07 -12.49
CA ARG A 100 -27.08 -9.47 -12.36
C ARG A 100 -27.61 -9.79 -10.97
N GLY A 101 -27.43 -8.91 -9.98
CA GLY A 101 -27.74 -9.16 -8.58
C GLY A 101 -26.84 -10.19 -7.91
N SER A 102 -25.67 -10.50 -8.50
CA SER A 102 -24.68 -11.43 -7.95
C SER A 102 -23.62 -10.75 -7.09
N TRP A 103 -23.75 -9.44 -6.90
CA TRP A 103 -22.85 -8.65 -6.07
C TRP A 103 -22.84 -9.13 -4.62
N ASN A 104 -21.67 -9.31 -4.05
CA ASN A 104 -21.50 -9.68 -2.65
C ASN A 104 -20.24 -9.02 -2.04
N PRO A 105 -20.15 -8.86 -0.72
CA PRO A 105 -19.04 -8.18 -0.05
C PRO A 105 -17.66 -8.76 -0.35
N LYS A 106 -17.55 -10.07 -0.64
CA LYS A 106 -16.26 -10.71 -0.97
C LYS A 106 -15.66 -10.20 -2.27
N MET A 107 -16.47 -9.68 -3.17
CA MET A 107 -15.98 -9.07 -4.42
C MET A 107 -15.21 -7.79 -4.17
N LEU A 108 -15.41 -7.13 -3.02
CA LEU A 108 -14.69 -5.93 -2.60
C LEU A 108 -13.39 -6.23 -1.84
N GLU A 109 -13.21 -7.48 -1.38
CA GLU A 109 -12.05 -7.86 -0.57
C GLU A 109 -10.80 -8.12 -1.43
N GLY A 110 -10.96 -8.28 -2.73
CA GLY A 110 -9.87 -8.51 -3.68
C GLY A 110 -9.25 -9.90 -3.54
N SER A 111 -9.52 -10.78 -4.51
CA SER A 111 -8.78 -12.03 -4.64
C SER A 111 -7.77 -11.89 -5.76
N SER A 112 -6.49 -11.89 -5.42
CA SER A 112 -5.36 -11.84 -6.37
C SER A 112 -5.28 -13.05 -7.32
N SER A 113 -6.05 -14.11 -7.07
CA SER A 113 -5.94 -15.36 -7.82
C SER A 113 -6.67 -15.38 -9.16
N GLN A 114 -7.48 -14.37 -9.46
CA GLN A 114 -8.25 -14.34 -10.73
C GLN A 114 -8.11 -13.04 -11.53
N GLY A 115 -7.16 -12.17 -11.21
CA GLY A 115 -6.96 -10.91 -11.96
C GLY A 115 -8.14 -9.91 -11.84
N THR A 116 -9.13 -10.21 -11.03
CA THR A 116 -10.28 -9.36 -10.77
C THR A 116 -10.08 -8.68 -9.42
N SER A 117 -9.15 -7.75 -9.39
CA SER A 117 -8.84 -6.99 -8.18
C SER A 117 -9.89 -5.89 -7.97
N TYR A 118 -11.05 -6.24 -7.45
CA TYR A 118 -11.98 -5.26 -6.88
C TYR A 118 -11.51 -4.77 -5.51
N ALA A 119 -10.20 -4.74 -5.32
CA ALA A 119 -9.52 -4.51 -4.05
C ALA A 119 -9.57 -3.05 -3.61
N MET A 120 -10.77 -2.46 -3.55
CA MET A 120 -10.93 -1.11 -3.03
C MET A 120 -10.47 -1.00 -1.58
N TRP A 121 -10.71 -2.05 -0.78
CA TRP A 121 -10.42 -2.02 0.64
C TRP A 121 -8.93 -1.76 0.89
N TRP A 122 -8.05 -2.65 0.41
CA TRP A 122 -6.62 -2.52 0.64
C TRP A 122 -6.02 -1.32 -0.10
N ARG A 123 -6.44 -1.07 -1.35
CA ARG A 123 -5.94 0.04 -2.16
C ARG A 123 -6.20 1.40 -1.51
N TYR A 124 -7.41 1.62 -1.01
CA TYR A 124 -7.74 2.88 -0.35
C TYR A 124 -7.05 3.01 1.01
N TYR A 125 -6.88 1.93 1.78
CA TYR A 125 -6.09 1.98 3.00
C TYR A 125 -4.59 2.18 2.74
N GLU A 126 -4.04 1.67 1.65
CA GLU A 126 -2.68 2.03 1.23
C GLU A 126 -2.56 3.52 0.91
N GLY A 127 -3.52 4.10 0.18
CA GLY A 127 -3.57 5.53 -0.09
C GLY A 127 -3.72 6.37 1.18
N ILE A 128 -4.57 5.95 2.13
CA ILE A 128 -4.71 6.59 3.45
C ILE A 128 -3.37 6.54 4.20
N ARG A 129 -2.69 5.38 4.19
CA ARG A 129 -1.37 5.25 4.79
C ARG A 129 -0.35 6.18 4.12
N GLN A 130 -0.38 6.31 2.79
CA GLN A 130 0.48 7.25 2.05
C GLN A 130 0.27 8.69 2.54
N CYS A 131 -0.98 9.12 2.70
CA CYS A 131 -1.32 10.44 3.22
C CYS A 131 -0.86 10.61 4.68
N ASN A 132 -1.04 9.60 5.53
CA ASN A 132 -0.62 9.66 6.92
C ASN A 132 0.90 9.78 7.05
N VAL A 133 1.66 8.95 6.32
CA VAL A 133 3.13 9.05 6.29
C VAL A 133 3.58 10.44 5.84
N PHE A 134 2.91 11.02 4.82
CA PHE A 134 3.21 12.37 4.38
C PHE A 134 2.96 13.40 5.48
N LEU A 135 1.79 13.36 6.12
CA LEU A 135 1.42 14.30 7.18
C LEU A 135 2.32 14.23 8.40
N GLU A 136 2.81 13.05 8.74
CA GLU A 136 3.73 12.84 9.88
C GLU A 136 5.15 13.36 9.60
N ASN A 137 5.57 13.45 8.33
CA ASN A 137 6.95 13.77 7.97
C ASN A 137 7.13 15.12 7.27
N ILE A 138 6.05 15.82 6.90
CA ILE A 138 6.11 17.08 6.13
C ILE A 138 6.95 18.16 6.81
N ASP A 139 7.03 18.16 8.13
CA ASP A 139 7.80 19.15 8.87
C ASP A 139 9.31 19.05 8.61
N LEU A 140 9.80 17.89 8.22
CA LEU A 140 11.21 17.67 7.82
C LEU A 140 11.55 18.34 6.49
N CYS A 141 10.54 18.68 5.68
CA CYS A 141 10.75 19.28 4.36
C CYS A 141 11.26 20.72 4.47
N PRO A 142 12.30 21.11 3.71
CA PRO A 142 12.85 22.46 3.72
C PRO A 142 11.99 23.48 2.97
N ALA A 143 10.88 23.08 2.36
CA ALA A 143 9.97 23.98 1.63
C ALA A 143 9.43 25.11 2.50
N ALA A 144 9.07 26.24 1.87
CA ALA A 144 8.43 27.36 2.55
C ALA A 144 7.13 26.93 3.25
N GLN A 145 6.83 27.52 4.42
CA GLN A 145 5.64 27.15 5.21
C GLN A 145 4.34 27.30 4.41
N ALA A 146 4.25 28.30 3.54
CA ALA A 146 3.09 28.49 2.66
C ALA A 146 2.88 27.29 1.72
N THR A 147 3.94 26.75 1.14
CA THR A 147 3.90 25.55 0.28
C THR A 147 3.50 24.31 1.09
N LYS A 148 4.13 24.12 2.27
CA LYS A 148 3.77 23.02 3.16
C LYS A 148 2.30 23.04 3.54
N ASN A 149 1.75 24.21 3.87
CA ASN A 149 0.34 24.34 4.22
C ASN A 149 -0.59 23.90 3.09
N VAL A 150 -0.27 24.24 1.83
CA VAL A 150 -1.02 23.77 0.67
C VAL A 150 -0.97 22.25 0.57
N TRP A 151 0.22 21.67 0.66
CA TRP A 151 0.41 20.22 0.58
C TRP A 151 -0.25 19.46 1.73
N ILE A 152 -0.27 20.04 2.95
CA ILE A 152 -1.00 19.46 4.09
C ILE A 152 -2.50 19.43 3.81
N CYS A 153 -3.07 20.52 3.31
CA CYS A 153 -4.48 20.56 2.95
C CYS A 153 -4.81 19.54 1.84
N GLU A 154 -3.93 19.41 0.87
CA GLU A 154 -4.06 18.44 -0.23
C GLU A 154 -4.01 17.00 0.29
N ALA A 155 -3.05 16.65 1.14
CA ALA A 155 -2.94 15.33 1.75
C ALA A 155 -4.15 14.98 2.63
N ARG A 156 -4.65 15.94 3.43
CA ARG A 156 -5.86 15.77 4.25
C ARG A 156 -7.09 15.56 3.38
N PHE A 157 -7.25 16.35 2.33
CA PHE A 157 -8.36 16.18 1.40
C PHE A 157 -8.34 14.81 0.71
N MET A 158 -7.17 14.36 0.27
CA MET A 158 -7.00 13.02 -0.32
C MET A 158 -7.35 11.93 0.68
N ARG A 159 -6.91 12.05 1.94
CA ARG A 159 -7.24 11.12 3.01
C ARG A 159 -8.74 11.08 3.28
N ALA A 160 -9.39 12.22 3.35
CA ALA A 160 -10.84 12.33 3.51
C ALA A 160 -11.59 11.66 2.35
N MET A 161 -11.16 11.90 1.11
CA MET A 161 -11.77 11.32 -0.09
C MET A 161 -11.65 9.80 -0.10
N LEU A 162 -10.50 9.24 0.26
CA LEU A 162 -10.31 7.79 0.33
C LEU A 162 -11.17 7.14 1.43
N HIS A 163 -11.29 7.77 2.62
CA HIS A 163 -12.23 7.34 3.66
C HIS A 163 -13.68 7.42 3.18
N PHE A 164 -14.06 8.46 2.44
CA PHE A 164 -15.39 8.57 1.86
C PHE A 164 -15.68 7.44 0.87
N PHE A 165 -14.75 7.08 0.01
CA PHE A 165 -14.94 5.95 -0.91
C PHE A 165 -15.09 4.62 -0.19
N LEU A 166 -14.33 4.39 0.88
CA LEU A 166 -14.50 3.22 1.74
C LEU A 166 -15.87 3.23 2.43
N LEU A 167 -16.24 4.35 3.05
CA LEU A 167 -17.52 4.50 3.74
C LEU A 167 -18.71 4.26 2.80
N ARG A 168 -18.66 4.83 1.59
CA ARG A 168 -19.69 4.68 0.56
C ARG A 168 -19.87 3.22 0.13
N SER A 169 -18.77 2.47 0.04
CA SER A 169 -18.78 1.11 -0.51
C SER A 169 -19.00 0.03 0.55
N HIS A 170 -18.55 0.26 1.79
CA HIS A 170 -18.49 -0.76 2.84
C HIS A 170 -19.31 -0.40 4.10
N GLY A 171 -19.95 0.78 4.12
CA GLY A 171 -20.55 1.32 5.33
C GLY A 171 -19.49 1.73 6.37
N PRO A 172 -19.82 1.67 7.68
CA PRO A 172 -18.86 2.00 8.73
C PRO A 172 -17.53 1.26 8.59
N ILE A 173 -16.43 1.97 8.76
CA ILE A 173 -15.05 1.50 8.54
C ILE A 173 -14.15 1.83 9.75
N PRO A 174 -13.02 1.15 9.93
CA PRO A 174 -11.96 1.62 10.80
C PRO A 174 -11.37 2.94 10.26
N ILE A 175 -11.27 3.94 11.13
CA ILE A 175 -10.62 5.22 10.81
C ILE A 175 -9.12 5.07 11.06
N MET A 176 -8.30 5.42 10.08
CA MET A 176 -6.84 5.42 10.17
C MET A 176 -6.33 6.86 10.05
N ASP A 177 -6.05 7.48 11.19
CA ASP A 177 -5.60 8.86 11.33
C ASP A 177 -4.08 9.02 11.39
N HIS A 178 -3.34 7.91 11.50
CA HIS A 178 -1.88 7.85 11.55
C HIS A 178 -1.33 6.66 10.76
N ALA A 179 -0.01 6.67 10.48
CA ALA A 179 0.66 5.59 9.79
C ALA A 179 0.99 4.45 10.77
N LEU A 180 0.40 3.26 10.55
CA LEU A 180 0.73 2.08 11.34
C LEU A 180 2.18 1.68 11.15
N LYS A 181 2.88 1.38 12.24
CA LYS A 181 4.26 0.88 12.28
C LYS A 181 4.27 -0.64 12.43
N MET A 182 5.38 -1.27 12.04
CA MET A 182 5.52 -2.73 12.18
C MET A 182 5.53 -3.21 13.64
N ASP A 183 5.91 -2.33 14.57
CA ASP A 183 5.96 -2.61 16.01
C ASP A 183 4.62 -2.33 16.70
N ASP A 184 3.66 -1.71 16.00
CA ASP A 184 2.31 -1.56 16.54
C ASP A 184 1.71 -2.95 16.68
N GLU A 185 1.20 -3.26 17.88
CA GLU A 185 0.49 -4.52 18.06
C GLU A 185 -0.56 -4.63 16.94
N MET A 186 -0.54 -5.74 16.20
CA MET A 186 -1.55 -6.07 15.19
C MET A 186 -2.90 -6.21 15.89
N THR A 187 -3.34 -5.11 16.44
CA THR A 187 -4.55 -5.00 17.22
C THR A 187 -5.73 -5.03 16.26
N TYR A 188 -6.76 -5.71 16.66
CA TYR A 188 -8.03 -5.68 15.97
C TYR A 188 -8.56 -4.23 15.93
N PHE A 189 -8.65 -3.64 14.75
CA PHE A 189 -9.27 -2.32 14.55
C PHE A 189 -10.78 -2.50 14.33
N PRO A 190 -11.62 -2.19 15.32
CA PRO A 190 -13.06 -2.27 15.14
C PRO A 190 -13.53 -1.20 14.15
N ARG A 191 -14.64 -1.44 13.50
CA ARG A 191 -15.29 -0.43 12.68
C ARG A 191 -15.83 0.70 13.59
N ASN A 192 -15.56 1.93 13.20
CA ASN A 192 -16.16 3.10 13.82
C ASN A 192 -17.66 3.20 13.46
N THR A 193 -18.40 4.05 14.17
CA THR A 193 -19.77 4.35 13.77
C THR A 193 -19.81 5.18 12.48
N PHE A 194 -20.97 5.18 11.81
CA PHE A 194 -21.14 5.99 10.59
C PHE A 194 -20.87 7.48 10.87
N ASP A 195 -21.42 8.01 11.97
CA ASP A 195 -21.27 9.40 12.35
C ASP A 195 -19.80 9.75 12.61
N GLN A 196 -19.05 8.88 13.32
CA GLN A 196 -17.62 9.09 13.53
C GLN A 196 -16.85 9.13 12.22
N CYS A 197 -17.19 8.28 11.26
CA CYS A 197 -16.54 8.30 9.94
C CYS A 197 -16.85 9.62 9.20
N VAL A 198 -18.09 10.09 9.24
CA VAL A 198 -18.48 11.37 8.63
C VAL A 198 -17.76 12.53 9.31
N ASP A 199 -17.75 12.57 10.65
CA ASP A 199 -17.10 13.63 11.41
C ASP A 199 -15.60 13.71 11.09
N PHE A 200 -14.94 12.55 10.98
CA PHE A 200 -13.52 12.50 10.58
C PHE A 200 -13.30 13.06 9.16
N ILE A 201 -14.11 12.62 8.19
CA ILE A 201 -14.03 13.10 6.80
C ILE A 201 -14.24 14.63 6.75
N VAL A 202 -15.25 15.13 7.46
CA VAL A 202 -15.53 16.59 7.51
C VAL A 202 -14.36 17.34 8.16
N SER A 203 -13.78 16.82 9.23
CA SER A 203 -12.66 17.46 9.91
C SER A 203 -11.40 17.58 9.05
N ASP A 204 -11.18 16.61 8.16
CA ASP A 204 -10.06 16.64 7.20
C ASP A 204 -10.29 17.60 6.02
N CYS A 205 -11.54 17.95 5.76
CA CYS A 205 -11.91 18.91 4.72
C CYS A 205 -11.93 20.38 5.21
N GLN A 206 -11.82 20.61 6.53
CA GLN A 206 -11.79 21.94 7.16
C GLN A 206 -10.37 22.40 7.44
#